data_7b1219e4d16bedd4a0a87c8322968fa1
#
_entry.id   7b1219e4d16bedd4a0a87c8322968fa1
#
_cell.length_a   1.000
_cell.length_b   1.000
_cell.length_c   1.000
_cell.angle_alpha   90.00
_cell.angle_beta   90.00
_cell.angle_gamma   90.00
#
_symmetry.space_group_name_H-M   'P 1'
#
loop_
_entity.id
_entity.type
_entity.pdbx_description
1 polymer ?
#
loop_
_entity_poly.entity_id
_entity_poly.type
_entity_poly.pdbx_seq_one_letter_code
_entity_poly.pdbx_strand_id
1 'polypeptide(L)'
;MTDRKVTHATFSIERTYDAPPERVFRAFANPEAKAKWFAGSGEWRQGKRAMDFRVGGKEHLSGGRKDHPPHIFDAIYQDIVPNERIIYTYEMHIGEKRISVSLATIEFKQAGKGTKMTFTEQGAFLDDFDQPETREEGTKVLMEQLARSLT
;
A
#
# COMPACT_ATOMS: atom_id res chain seq x y z
N MET A 1 21.94 -25.29 1.78
CA MET A 1 21.95 -24.18 0.82
C MET A 1 20.52 -23.82 0.47
N THR A 2 20.17 -22.53 0.56
CA THR A 2 18.82 -22.06 0.23
C THR A 2 18.76 -21.74 -1.25
N ASP A 3 17.82 -22.34 -1.96
CA ASP A 3 17.58 -22.00 -3.35
C ASP A 3 16.94 -20.61 -3.45
N ARG A 4 17.51 -19.77 -4.30
CA ARG A 4 16.92 -18.44 -4.57
C ARG A 4 15.84 -18.57 -5.62
N LYS A 5 14.75 -17.87 -5.39
CA LYS A 5 13.60 -17.89 -6.27
C LYS A 5 12.96 -16.51 -6.32
N VAL A 6 12.50 -16.12 -7.51
CA VAL A 6 11.71 -14.90 -7.69
C VAL A 6 10.43 -15.28 -8.40
N THR A 7 9.29 -14.88 -7.81
CA THR A 7 7.99 -15.06 -8.43
C THR A 7 7.46 -13.67 -8.81
N HIS A 8 7.15 -13.47 -10.08
CA HIS A 8 6.56 -12.21 -10.55
C HIS A 8 5.05 -12.32 -10.58
N ALA A 9 4.38 -11.26 -10.19
CA ALA A 9 2.92 -11.22 -10.24
C ALA A 9 2.43 -9.79 -10.41
N THR A 10 1.28 -9.66 -11.05
CA THR A 10 0.58 -8.38 -11.22
C THR A 10 -0.87 -8.59 -10.84
N PHE A 11 -1.41 -7.66 -10.05
CA PHE A 11 -2.85 -7.63 -9.78
C PHE A 11 -3.37 -6.21 -9.88
N SER A 12 -4.66 -6.09 -10.18
CA SER A 12 -5.36 -4.82 -10.19
C SER A 12 -6.64 -4.93 -9.37
N ILE A 13 -6.88 -3.92 -8.55
CA ILE A 13 -8.07 -3.82 -7.73
C ILE A 13 -8.78 -2.53 -8.11
N GLU A 14 -10.06 -2.65 -8.49
CA GLU A 14 -10.88 -1.50 -8.82
C GLU A 14 -11.93 -1.31 -7.75
N ARG A 15 -12.09 -0.08 -7.28
CA ARG A 15 -13.08 0.29 -6.27
C ARG A 15 -13.72 1.61 -6.63
N THR A 16 -15.01 1.74 -6.35
CA THR A 16 -15.72 3.00 -6.46
C THR A 16 -16.01 3.50 -5.05
N TYR A 17 -15.59 4.74 -4.77
CA TYR A 17 -15.80 5.36 -3.48
C TYR A 17 -16.82 6.49 -3.61
N ASP A 18 -17.63 6.67 -2.58
CA ASP A 18 -18.68 7.69 -2.51
C ASP A 18 -18.11 9.00 -1.97
N ALA A 19 -17.02 9.46 -2.59
CA ALA A 19 -16.31 10.69 -2.25
C ALA A 19 -15.61 11.21 -3.50
N PRO A 20 -15.45 12.53 -3.66
CA PRO A 20 -14.80 13.08 -4.86
C PRO A 20 -13.31 12.76 -4.92
N PRO A 21 -12.68 12.81 -6.12
CA PRO A 21 -11.26 12.45 -6.27
C PRO A 21 -10.31 13.20 -5.34
N GLU A 22 -10.54 14.47 -5.07
CA GLU A 22 -9.71 15.27 -4.17
C GLU A 22 -9.67 14.66 -2.76
N ARG A 23 -10.81 14.14 -2.30
CA ARG A 23 -10.90 13.56 -0.98
C ARG A 23 -10.26 12.19 -0.91
N VAL A 24 -10.48 11.36 -1.93
CA VAL A 24 -9.85 10.03 -2.00
C VAL A 24 -8.34 10.18 -2.14
N PHE A 25 -7.88 11.08 -3.00
CA PHE A 25 -6.46 11.37 -3.15
C PHE A 25 -5.84 11.84 -1.82
N ARG A 26 -6.53 12.74 -1.11
CA ARG A 26 -6.06 13.24 0.17
C ARG A 26 -5.89 12.13 1.20
N ALA A 27 -6.70 11.08 1.13
CA ALA A 27 -6.56 9.93 2.02
C ALA A 27 -5.21 9.22 1.84
N PHE A 28 -4.58 9.34 0.66
CA PHE A 28 -3.23 8.86 0.39
C PHE A 28 -2.16 9.91 0.67
N ALA A 29 -2.47 11.18 0.41
CA ALA A 29 -1.48 12.26 0.41
C ALA A 29 -1.24 12.88 1.78
N ASN A 30 -2.25 12.88 2.64
CA ASN A 30 -2.17 13.50 3.96
C ASN A 30 -1.79 12.44 4.99
N PRO A 31 -0.68 12.64 5.75
CA PRO A 31 -0.23 11.61 6.71
C PRO A 31 -1.28 11.21 7.74
N GLU A 32 -2.02 12.18 8.28
CA GLU A 32 -3.05 11.89 9.29
C GLU A 32 -4.23 11.13 8.69
N ALA A 33 -4.64 11.50 7.48
CA ALA A 33 -5.72 10.80 6.77
C ALA A 33 -5.29 9.38 6.41
N LYS A 34 -4.07 9.19 5.93
CA LYS A 34 -3.55 7.87 5.56
C LYS A 34 -3.42 6.96 6.78
N ALA A 35 -3.03 7.49 7.92
CA ALA A 35 -2.89 6.71 9.15
C ALA A 35 -4.22 6.08 9.62
N LYS A 36 -5.36 6.62 9.19
CA LYS A 36 -6.67 6.08 9.56
C LYS A 36 -6.99 4.74 8.91
N TRP A 37 -6.36 4.42 7.80
CA TRP A 37 -6.68 3.19 7.05
C TRP A 37 -5.44 2.38 6.68
N PHE A 38 -4.28 3.01 6.51
CA PHE A 38 -3.06 2.31 6.12
C PHE A 38 -2.36 1.76 7.35
N ALA A 39 -2.87 0.62 7.83
CA ALA A 39 -2.42 -0.06 9.03
C ALA A 39 -2.90 -1.50 9.00
N GLY A 40 -2.24 -2.36 9.72
CA GLY A 40 -2.72 -3.72 9.91
C GLY A 40 -4.02 -3.73 10.71
N SER A 41 -4.71 -4.86 10.68
CA SER A 41 -5.98 -5.04 11.38
C SER A 41 -5.81 -5.98 12.58
N GLY A 42 -6.83 -6.02 13.45
CA GLY A 42 -6.86 -6.90 14.61
C GLY A 42 -5.80 -6.55 15.64
N GLU A 43 -4.96 -7.52 15.98
CA GLU A 43 -3.93 -7.37 17.02
C GLU A 43 -2.67 -6.65 16.52
N TRP A 44 -2.69 -6.11 15.30
CA TRP A 44 -1.56 -5.38 14.74
C TRP A 44 -1.28 -4.12 15.55
N ARG A 45 -0.01 -3.91 15.90
CA ARG A 45 0.44 -2.73 16.64
C ARG A 45 1.41 -1.94 15.79
N GLN A 46 1.18 -0.63 15.71
CA GLN A 46 2.06 0.26 14.96
C GLN A 46 3.39 0.44 15.68
N GLY A 47 4.49 0.30 14.92
CA GLY A 47 5.83 0.67 15.33
C GLY A 47 6.12 2.11 14.93
N LYS A 48 6.93 2.29 13.89
CA LYS A 48 7.30 3.60 13.37
C LYS A 48 6.49 3.96 12.14
N ARG A 49 6.17 5.25 11.99
CA ARG A 49 5.48 5.78 10.82
C ARG A 49 6.09 7.13 10.45
N ALA A 50 6.48 7.27 9.18
CA ALA A 50 6.97 8.54 8.62
C ALA A 50 6.55 8.63 7.17
N MET A 51 6.26 9.84 6.70
CA MET A 51 5.79 10.03 5.33
C MET A 51 6.20 11.41 4.83
N ASP A 52 6.83 11.44 3.65
CA ASP A 52 7.19 12.66 2.95
C ASP A 52 6.58 12.57 1.55
N PHE A 53 5.36 13.12 1.40
CA PHE A 53 4.57 12.97 0.18
C PHE A 53 4.99 13.97 -0.89
N ARG A 54 6.04 13.61 -1.63
CA ARG A 54 6.54 14.33 -2.80
C ARG A 54 7.31 13.36 -3.66
N VAL A 55 7.49 13.68 -4.93
CA VAL A 55 8.33 12.84 -5.82
C VAL A 55 9.75 12.78 -5.23
N GLY A 56 10.27 11.56 -5.08
CA GLY A 56 11.54 11.31 -4.40
C GLY A 56 11.44 11.21 -2.89
N GLY A 57 10.30 11.56 -2.30
CA GLY A 57 10.09 11.43 -0.87
C GLY A 57 9.87 9.98 -0.46
N LYS A 58 10.07 9.70 0.83
CA LYS A 58 10.00 8.34 1.37
C LYS A 58 8.84 8.18 2.33
N GLU A 59 8.32 6.97 2.38
CA GLU A 59 7.33 6.60 3.37
C GLU A 59 7.80 5.33 4.08
N HIS A 60 7.63 5.29 5.40
CA HIS A 60 8.00 4.15 6.23
C HIS A 60 6.85 3.81 7.16
N LEU A 61 6.51 2.54 7.25
CA LEU A 61 5.57 2.04 8.24
C LEU A 61 6.05 0.70 8.73
N SER A 62 6.18 0.55 10.04
CA SER A 62 6.45 -0.75 10.64
C SER A 62 5.39 -1.09 11.66
N GLY A 63 5.14 -2.37 11.85
CA GLY A 63 4.20 -2.84 12.84
C GLY A 63 3.98 -4.33 12.71
N GLY A 64 3.24 -4.89 13.63
CA GLY A 64 2.95 -6.30 13.63
C GLY A 64 2.31 -6.73 14.92
N ARG A 65 2.11 -8.05 15.05
CA ARG A 65 1.59 -8.65 16.26
C ARG A 65 2.69 -8.76 17.30
N LYS A 66 2.30 -8.70 18.57
CA LYS A 66 3.21 -8.99 19.69
C LYS A 66 3.85 -10.36 19.50
N ASP A 67 5.16 -10.45 19.80
CA ASP A 67 5.93 -11.68 19.71
C ASP A 67 6.14 -12.24 18.30
N HIS A 68 5.90 -11.42 17.27
CA HIS A 68 6.19 -11.76 15.88
C HIS A 68 7.14 -10.72 15.28
N PRO A 69 7.98 -11.10 14.30
CA PRO A 69 8.82 -10.13 13.60
C PRO A 69 7.94 -9.04 12.96
N PRO A 70 8.36 -7.78 13.01
CA PRO A 70 7.55 -6.70 12.43
C PRO A 70 7.52 -6.78 10.92
N HIS A 71 6.39 -6.38 10.34
CA HIS A 71 6.29 -6.09 8.92
C HIS A 71 6.80 -4.67 8.72
N ILE A 72 7.63 -4.47 7.72
CA ILE A 72 8.24 -3.16 7.43
C ILE A 72 7.99 -2.80 5.97
N PHE A 73 7.31 -1.68 5.78
CA PHE A 73 7.00 -1.11 4.48
C PHE A 73 7.90 0.11 4.27
N ASP A 74 8.69 0.12 3.20
CA ASP A 74 9.55 1.23 2.82
C ASP A 74 9.30 1.59 1.36
N ALA A 75 8.81 2.80 1.11
CA ALA A 75 8.43 3.25 -0.20
C ALA A 75 9.16 4.52 -0.61
N ILE A 76 9.26 4.70 -1.93
CA ILE A 76 9.75 5.93 -2.56
C ILE A 76 8.70 6.36 -3.59
N TYR A 77 8.22 7.59 -3.47
CA TYR A 77 7.26 8.14 -4.44
C TYR A 77 7.98 8.47 -5.75
N GLN A 78 7.47 7.92 -6.84
CA GLN A 78 8.08 8.09 -8.17
C GLN A 78 7.34 9.10 -9.04
N ASP A 79 6.01 9.19 -8.88
CA ASP A 79 5.18 10.08 -9.68
C ASP A 79 3.95 10.48 -8.89
N ILE A 80 3.61 11.75 -8.89
CA ILE A 80 2.44 12.28 -8.22
C ILE A 80 1.78 13.32 -9.13
N VAL A 81 0.55 13.02 -9.57
CA VAL A 81 -0.28 13.96 -10.29
C VAL A 81 -1.50 14.21 -9.40
N PRO A 82 -1.63 15.41 -8.80
CA PRO A 82 -2.70 15.67 -7.83
C PRO A 82 -4.07 15.27 -8.33
N ASN A 83 -4.79 14.51 -7.52
CA ASN A 83 -6.15 14.02 -7.77
C ASN A 83 -6.29 13.04 -8.93
N GLU A 84 -5.17 12.62 -9.56
CA GLU A 84 -5.22 11.77 -10.74
C GLU A 84 -4.37 10.50 -10.61
N ARG A 85 -3.15 10.59 -10.05
CA ARG A 85 -2.26 9.43 -10.07
C ARG A 85 -1.18 9.49 -9.00
N ILE A 86 -0.88 8.35 -8.42
CA ILE A 86 0.28 8.16 -7.53
C ILE A 86 0.98 6.89 -7.95
N ILE A 87 2.31 6.96 -8.15
CA ILE A 87 3.13 5.79 -8.40
C ILE A 87 4.25 5.76 -7.35
N TYR A 88 4.43 4.62 -6.71
CA TYR A 88 5.54 4.43 -5.79
C TYR A 88 6.12 3.03 -5.93
N THR A 89 7.41 2.92 -5.63
CA THR A 89 8.08 1.64 -5.47
C THR A 89 8.20 1.36 -3.98
N TYR A 90 8.12 0.10 -3.58
CA TYR A 90 8.33 -0.22 -2.19
C TYR A 90 8.92 -1.61 -2.01
N GLU A 91 9.61 -1.77 -0.91
CA GLU A 91 10.05 -3.08 -0.47
C GLU A 91 9.37 -3.42 0.85
N MET A 92 9.10 -4.71 1.03
CA MET A 92 8.49 -5.22 2.25
C MET A 92 9.47 -6.16 2.93
N HIS A 93 9.60 -6.00 4.24
CA HIS A 93 10.38 -6.89 5.09
C HIS A 93 9.49 -7.52 6.16
N ILE A 94 9.86 -8.73 6.57
CA ILE A 94 9.38 -9.32 7.81
C ILE A 94 10.63 -9.53 8.67
N GLY A 95 10.78 -8.68 9.70
CA GLY A 95 12.02 -8.62 10.44
C GLY A 95 13.17 -8.23 9.53
N GLU A 96 14.21 -9.03 9.46
CA GLU A 96 15.38 -8.77 8.62
C GLU A 96 15.25 -9.34 7.19
N LYS A 97 14.17 -10.09 6.91
CA LYS A 97 14.00 -10.73 5.61
C LYS A 97 13.26 -9.81 4.66
N ARG A 98 13.90 -9.43 3.55
CA ARG A 98 13.19 -8.73 2.46
C ARG A 98 12.37 -9.76 1.69
N ILE A 99 11.06 -9.59 1.67
CA ILE A 99 10.14 -10.58 1.10
C ILE A 99 9.63 -10.19 -0.29
N SER A 100 9.69 -8.90 -0.64
CA SER A 100 9.21 -8.45 -1.96
C SER A 100 9.73 -7.07 -2.32
N VAL A 101 9.73 -6.79 -3.63
CA VAL A 101 9.94 -5.47 -4.20
C VAL A 101 8.81 -5.24 -5.19
N SER A 102 8.12 -4.11 -5.08
CA SER A 102 6.90 -3.85 -5.86
C SER A 102 6.86 -2.45 -6.44
N LEU A 103 6.11 -2.31 -7.54
CA LEU A 103 5.72 -1.05 -8.14
C LEU A 103 4.21 -0.94 -8.03
N ALA A 104 3.72 0.09 -7.35
CA ALA A 104 2.29 0.32 -7.15
C ALA A 104 1.86 1.57 -7.92
N THR A 105 0.76 1.47 -8.65
CA THR A 105 0.16 2.55 -9.41
C THR A 105 -1.28 2.73 -8.95
N ILE A 106 -1.63 3.95 -8.54
CA ILE A 106 -2.98 4.27 -8.09
C ILE A 106 -3.52 5.37 -8.99
N GLU A 107 -4.65 5.10 -9.63
CA GLU A 107 -5.29 6.03 -10.55
C GLU A 107 -6.66 6.41 -10.02
N PHE A 108 -6.99 7.70 -10.10
CA PHE A 108 -8.24 8.25 -9.62
C PHE A 108 -8.99 8.86 -10.79
N LYS A 109 -10.25 8.46 -10.99
CA LYS A 109 -11.11 9.02 -12.03
C LYS A 109 -12.44 9.39 -11.43
N GLN A 110 -12.98 10.54 -11.84
CA GLN A 110 -14.31 10.93 -11.41
C GLN A 110 -15.35 9.97 -11.98
N ALA A 111 -16.27 9.54 -11.13
CA ALA A 111 -17.38 8.66 -11.50
C ALA A 111 -18.64 9.20 -10.86
N GLY A 112 -19.42 9.99 -11.62
CA GLY A 112 -20.55 10.72 -11.06
C GLY A 112 -20.07 11.70 -10.00
N LYS A 113 -20.62 11.57 -8.78
CA LYS A 113 -20.18 12.37 -7.62
C LYS A 113 -19.05 11.71 -6.85
N GLY A 114 -18.70 10.50 -7.22
CA GLY A 114 -17.68 9.72 -6.51
C GLY A 114 -16.41 9.54 -7.32
N THR A 115 -15.64 8.54 -6.95
CA THR A 115 -14.34 8.25 -7.55
C THR A 115 -14.23 6.77 -7.88
N LYS A 116 -13.80 6.49 -9.11
CA LYS A 116 -13.34 5.16 -9.49
C LYS A 116 -11.84 5.13 -9.32
N MET A 117 -11.36 4.27 -8.44
CA MET A 117 -9.93 4.12 -8.15
C MET A 117 -9.46 2.76 -8.64
N THR A 118 -8.32 2.74 -9.33
CA THR A 118 -7.66 1.52 -9.76
C THR A 118 -6.29 1.44 -9.10
N PHE A 119 -6.06 0.37 -8.36
CA PHE A 119 -4.78 0.07 -7.71
C PHE A 119 -4.14 -1.10 -8.45
N THR A 120 -3.00 -0.87 -9.08
CA THR A 120 -2.25 -1.91 -9.79
C THR A 120 -0.92 -2.12 -9.12
N GLU A 121 -0.60 -3.35 -8.77
CA GLU A 121 0.70 -3.68 -8.20
C GLU A 121 1.40 -4.72 -9.06
N GLN A 122 2.66 -4.45 -9.37
CA GLN A 122 3.55 -5.36 -10.08
C GLN A 122 4.68 -5.71 -9.12
N GLY A 123 4.81 -6.97 -8.76
CA GLY A 123 5.73 -7.36 -7.69
C GLY A 123 6.67 -8.48 -8.04
N ALA A 124 7.84 -8.44 -7.41
CA ALA A 124 8.79 -9.53 -7.36
C ALA A 124 8.76 -10.07 -5.93
N PHE A 125 8.30 -11.32 -5.76
CA PHE A 125 8.19 -11.99 -4.47
C PHE A 125 9.37 -12.92 -4.31
N LEU A 126 10.10 -12.76 -3.20
CA LEU A 126 11.43 -13.34 -3.04
C LEU A 126 11.38 -14.62 -2.20
N ASP A 127 11.98 -15.68 -2.74
CA ASP A 127 12.32 -16.90 -2.00
C ASP A 127 11.13 -17.57 -1.27
N ASP A 128 9.93 -17.42 -1.82
CA ASP A 128 8.68 -17.95 -1.24
C ASP A 128 8.38 -17.46 0.18
N PHE A 129 8.96 -16.33 0.60
CA PHE A 129 8.67 -15.73 1.91
C PHE A 129 7.27 -15.15 2.00
N ASP A 130 6.66 -14.78 0.87
CA ASP A 130 5.29 -14.30 0.79
C ASP A 130 4.68 -14.76 -0.53
N GLN A 131 3.36 -14.88 -0.57
CA GLN A 131 2.65 -15.29 -1.77
C GLN A 131 1.93 -14.09 -2.39
N PRO A 132 1.93 -13.97 -3.73
CA PRO A 132 1.20 -12.89 -4.41
C PRO A 132 -0.27 -12.80 -4.01
N GLU A 133 -0.93 -13.95 -3.85
CA GLU A 133 -2.34 -14.01 -3.46
C GLU A 133 -2.57 -13.41 -2.07
N THR A 134 -1.65 -13.64 -1.14
CA THR A 134 -1.71 -13.08 0.21
C THR A 134 -1.58 -11.56 0.17
N ARG A 135 -0.65 -11.05 -0.67
CA ARG A 135 -0.46 -9.62 -0.85
C ARG A 135 -1.72 -8.98 -1.45
N GLU A 136 -2.30 -9.61 -2.46
CA GLU A 136 -3.53 -9.11 -3.08
C GLU A 136 -4.67 -9.04 -2.08
N GLU A 137 -4.88 -10.09 -1.28
CA GLU A 137 -5.92 -10.10 -0.25
C GLU A 137 -5.68 -9.02 0.81
N GLY A 138 -4.44 -8.84 1.25
CA GLY A 138 -4.08 -7.79 2.20
C GLY A 138 -4.36 -6.40 1.65
N THR A 139 -4.09 -6.18 0.37
CA THR A 139 -4.38 -4.90 -0.29
C THR A 139 -5.89 -4.65 -0.37
N LYS A 140 -6.68 -5.68 -0.65
CA LYS A 140 -8.14 -5.55 -0.65
C LYS A 140 -8.68 -5.14 0.72
N VAL A 141 -8.11 -5.69 1.79
CA VAL A 141 -8.48 -5.30 3.16
C VAL A 141 -8.18 -3.82 3.39
N LEU A 142 -7.02 -3.34 2.92
CA LEU A 142 -6.67 -1.92 3.02
C LEU A 142 -7.67 -1.05 2.25
N MET A 143 -8.09 -1.47 1.06
CA MET A 143 -9.07 -0.72 0.27
C MET A 143 -10.44 -0.64 0.98
N GLU A 144 -10.82 -1.68 1.72
CA GLU A 144 -12.03 -1.66 2.54
C GLU A 144 -11.88 -0.71 3.74
N GLN A 145 -10.70 -0.70 4.37
CA GLN A 145 -10.40 0.23 5.46
C GLN A 145 -10.43 1.68 4.97
N LEU A 146 -9.90 1.92 3.77
CA LEU A 146 -9.97 3.22 3.12
C LEU A 146 -11.42 3.66 2.95
N ALA A 147 -12.29 2.79 2.43
CA ALA A 147 -13.71 3.10 2.25
C ALA A 147 -14.35 3.54 3.57
N ARG A 148 -14.08 2.81 4.65
CA ARG A 148 -14.62 3.16 5.98
C ARG A 148 -14.09 4.50 6.49
N SER A 149 -12.85 4.85 6.15
CA SER A 149 -12.23 6.11 6.59
C SER A 149 -12.84 7.33 5.89
N LEU A 150 -13.51 7.13 4.77
CA LEU A 150 -14.13 8.19 3.98
C LEU A 150 -15.56 8.53 4.43
N THR A 151 -16.12 7.75 5.32
CA THR A 151 -17.49 7.98 5.84
C THR A 151 -17.51 8.90 7.04
#